data_66c84a6a4db2cf1e8d86350e91e6585c
#
_entry.id   66c84a6a4db2cf1e8d86350e91e6585c
#
_cell.length_a   1.000
_cell.length_b   1.000
_cell.length_c   1.000
_cell.angle_alpha   90.00
_cell.angle_beta   90.00
_cell.angle_gamma   90.00
#
_symmetry.space_group_name_H-M   'P 1'
#
loop_
_entity.id
_entity.type
_entity.pdbx_description
1 polymer ?
#
loop_
_entity_poly.entity_id
_entity_poly.type
_entity_poly.pdbx_seq_one_letter_code
_entity_poly.pdbx_strand_id
1 'polypeptide(L)'
;MVKTFSITDIGKKRKLNQDYVYSCETRIGNLPNVFIVADGMGGQNAGEYASKVAVDTMVEEIAHCALQSPVRILRHAISRANTRLRELAAKDVHLFGMGTTVVASTVVGRHLLVANVGDSRLYIISDRIRQITKDHSLVEEMVRMGGIDEKTARHHAEKNIITRAVGADDEVNVDFFDV
;
A
#
# COMPACT_ATOMS: atom_id res chain seq x y z
N MET A 1 -8.64 -7.77 -21.73
CA MET A 1 -7.32 -8.18 -21.17
C MET A 1 -6.69 -6.92 -20.59
N VAL A 2 -6.28 -6.94 -19.33
CA VAL A 2 -5.56 -5.83 -18.70
C VAL A 2 -4.13 -5.84 -19.22
N LYS A 3 -3.56 -4.66 -19.49
CA LYS A 3 -2.15 -4.45 -19.82
C LYS A 3 -1.53 -3.56 -18.77
N THR A 4 -0.33 -3.88 -18.33
CA THR A 4 0.35 -3.15 -17.28
C THR A 4 1.77 -2.78 -17.65
N PHE A 5 2.22 -1.71 -17.02
CA PHE A 5 3.61 -1.32 -16.98
C PHE A 5 3.92 -0.90 -15.54
N SER A 6 5.05 -1.33 -15.02
CA SER A 6 5.51 -0.94 -13.69
C SER A 6 6.94 -0.47 -13.73
N ILE A 7 7.26 0.54 -12.94
CA ILE A 7 8.59 1.10 -12.81
C ILE A 7 8.79 1.59 -11.38
N THR A 8 9.99 1.42 -10.86
CA THR A 8 10.45 2.05 -9.62
C THR A 8 11.85 2.59 -9.84
N ASP A 9 12.19 3.71 -9.21
CA ASP A 9 13.46 4.40 -9.37
C ASP A 9 13.85 5.12 -8.07
N ILE A 10 15.12 5.09 -7.71
CA ILE A 10 15.66 5.72 -6.50
C ILE A 10 15.51 7.24 -6.50
N GLY A 11 15.36 7.85 -7.66
CA GLY A 11 15.34 9.30 -7.85
C GLY A 11 16.69 9.95 -7.62
N LYS A 12 16.68 11.31 -7.51
CA LYS A 12 17.91 12.11 -7.46
C LYS A 12 18.37 12.47 -6.05
N LYS A 13 17.56 12.23 -5.03
CA LYS A 13 17.79 12.70 -3.65
C LYS A 13 18.03 11.58 -2.64
N ARG A 14 17.46 10.41 -2.88
CA ARG A 14 17.55 9.26 -1.97
C ARG A 14 18.83 8.47 -2.24
N LYS A 15 19.29 7.73 -1.23
CA LYS A 15 20.42 6.80 -1.35
C LYS A 15 19.96 5.37 -1.57
N LEU A 16 18.71 5.06 -1.21
CA LEU A 16 18.09 3.75 -1.34
C LEU A 16 16.69 3.93 -1.92
N ASN A 17 16.27 3.00 -2.75
CA ASN A 17 14.89 2.88 -3.19
C ASN A 17 14.16 2.00 -2.18
N GLN A 18 13.15 2.55 -1.53
CA GLN A 18 12.34 1.86 -0.52
C GLN A 18 10.97 1.43 -1.09
N ASP A 19 10.71 1.76 -2.35
CA ASP A 19 9.51 1.34 -3.05
C ASP A 19 9.65 -0.08 -3.60
N TYR A 20 8.57 -0.83 -3.53
CA TYR A 20 8.46 -2.14 -4.16
C TYR A 20 7.16 -2.26 -4.94
N VAL A 21 7.24 -2.83 -6.14
CA VAL A 21 6.10 -2.98 -7.04
C VAL A 21 5.94 -4.43 -7.48
N TYR A 22 4.69 -4.89 -7.59
CA TYR A 22 4.35 -6.19 -8.14
C TYR A 22 3.20 -6.07 -9.12
N SER A 23 3.32 -6.74 -10.25
CA SER A 23 2.34 -6.70 -11.33
C SER A 23 2.14 -8.09 -11.91
N CYS A 24 0.92 -8.59 -11.85
CA CYS A 24 0.52 -9.87 -12.42
C CYS A 24 -0.78 -9.71 -13.21
N GLU A 25 -0.69 -9.81 -14.54
CA GLU A 25 -1.83 -9.69 -15.46
C GLU A 25 -2.69 -10.95 -15.54
N THR A 26 -2.16 -12.07 -15.04
CA THR A 26 -2.81 -13.37 -15.08
C THR A 26 -3.32 -13.78 -13.71
N ARG A 27 -4.09 -14.89 -13.69
CA ARG A 27 -4.67 -15.39 -12.45
C ARG A 27 -3.62 -15.80 -11.43
N ILE A 28 -3.82 -15.36 -10.19
CA ILE A 28 -3.06 -15.75 -9.02
C ILE A 28 -4.04 -16.15 -7.91
N GLY A 29 -3.98 -17.41 -7.46
CA GLY A 29 -5.00 -17.96 -6.55
C GLY A 29 -6.41 -17.78 -7.12
N ASN A 30 -7.29 -17.13 -6.36
CA ASN A 30 -8.65 -16.82 -6.76
C ASN A 30 -8.83 -15.38 -7.31
N LEU A 31 -7.76 -14.61 -7.47
CA LEU A 31 -7.81 -13.31 -8.15
C LEU A 31 -7.46 -13.45 -9.64
N PRO A 32 -8.17 -12.77 -10.56
CA PRO A 32 -7.87 -12.83 -12.00
C PRO A 32 -6.57 -12.11 -12.39
N ASN A 33 -6.13 -11.18 -11.60
CA ASN A 33 -4.90 -10.39 -11.70
C ASN A 33 -4.64 -9.69 -10.37
N VAL A 34 -3.43 -9.16 -10.15
CA VAL A 34 -3.13 -8.33 -8.96
C VAL A 34 -1.99 -7.36 -9.25
N PHE A 35 -2.13 -6.14 -8.74
CA PHE A 35 -1.15 -5.06 -8.85
C PHE A 35 -0.95 -4.45 -7.48
N ILE A 36 0.31 -4.33 -7.03
CA ILE A 36 0.65 -3.85 -5.69
C ILE A 36 1.78 -2.84 -5.81
N VAL A 37 1.62 -1.72 -5.11
CA VAL A 37 2.67 -0.72 -4.87
C VAL A 37 2.82 -0.57 -3.36
N ALA A 38 4.05 -0.56 -2.89
CA ALA A 38 4.40 -0.39 -1.48
C ALA A 38 5.57 0.59 -1.36
N ASP A 39 5.43 1.62 -0.51
CA ASP A 39 6.47 2.58 -0.14
C ASP A 39 6.91 2.26 1.29
N GLY A 40 8.13 1.77 1.41
CA GLY A 40 8.66 1.30 2.68
C GLY A 40 9.24 2.43 3.53
N MET A 41 9.01 2.34 4.83
CA MET A 41 9.52 3.29 5.81
C MET A 41 10.26 2.59 6.93
N GLY A 42 11.25 3.28 7.49
CA GLY A 42 12.09 2.79 8.59
C GLY A 42 13.50 3.36 8.52
N GLY A 43 14.25 3.17 9.61
CA GLY A 43 15.65 3.59 9.68
C GLY A 43 16.55 2.76 8.74
N GLN A 44 17.63 3.36 8.25
CA GLN A 44 18.64 2.72 7.37
C GLN A 44 17.99 1.93 6.21
N ASN A 45 18.09 0.61 6.19
CA ASN A 45 17.58 -0.26 5.11
C ASN A 45 16.23 -0.92 5.46
N ALA A 46 15.64 -0.58 6.60
CA ALA A 46 14.45 -1.25 7.10
C ALA A 46 13.21 -1.01 6.20
N GLY A 47 13.11 0.17 5.55
CA GLY A 47 12.01 0.48 4.64
C GLY A 47 12.02 -0.37 3.36
N GLU A 48 13.18 -0.51 2.70
CA GLU A 48 13.32 -1.40 1.52
C GLU A 48 12.95 -2.85 1.86
N TYR A 49 13.43 -3.31 3.01
CA TYR A 49 13.10 -4.65 3.49
C TYR A 49 11.61 -4.81 3.81
N ALA A 50 11.00 -3.80 4.44
CA ALA A 50 9.59 -3.81 4.80
C ALA A 50 8.67 -3.88 3.57
N SER A 51 8.86 -3.00 2.57
CA SER A 51 8.05 -2.99 1.34
C SER A 51 8.15 -4.31 0.59
N LYS A 52 9.38 -4.83 0.44
CA LYS A 52 9.62 -6.11 -0.23
C LYS A 52 8.95 -7.28 0.50
N VAL A 53 9.20 -7.43 1.81
CA VAL A 53 8.62 -8.53 2.61
C VAL A 53 7.10 -8.46 2.63
N ALA A 54 6.52 -7.26 2.74
CA ALA A 54 5.06 -7.10 2.72
C ALA A 54 4.47 -7.60 1.40
N VAL A 55 5.01 -7.16 0.27
CA VAL A 55 4.51 -7.56 -1.05
C VAL A 55 4.71 -9.04 -1.30
N ASP A 56 5.90 -9.60 -1.00
CA ASP A 56 6.19 -11.02 -1.17
C ASP A 56 5.22 -11.88 -0.33
N THR A 57 4.97 -11.49 0.94
CA THR A 57 4.01 -12.17 1.82
C THR A 57 2.59 -12.07 1.25
N MET A 58 2.17 -10.89 0.78
CA MET A 58 0.84 -10.73 0.18
C MET A 58 0.66 -11.62 -1.05
N VAL A 59 1.64 -11.69 -1.93
CA VAL A 59 1.61 -12.52 -3.14
C VAL A 59 1.49 -14.01 -2.80
N GLU A 60 2.28 -14.48 -1.82
CA GLU A 60 2.22 -15.85 -1.34
C GLU A 60 0.84 -16.20 -0.74
N GLU A 61 0.33 -15.34 0.14
CA GLU A 61 -0.97 -15.53 0.78
C GLU A 61 -2.12 -15.50 -0.25
N ILE A 62 -2.09 -14.61 -1.24
CA ILE A 62 -3.08 -14.57 -2.33
C ILE A 62 -3.05 -15.87 -3.13
N ALA A 63 -1.86 -16.37 -3.48
CA ALA A 63 -1.70 -17.58 -4.29
C ALA A 63 -2.31 -18.82 -3.62
N HIS A 64 -2.25 -18.91 -2.30
CA HIS A 64 -2.69 -20.08 -1.53
C HIS A 64 -4.05 -19.87 -0.82
N CYS A 65 -4.67 -18.71 -0.98
CA CYS A 65 -5.91 -18.37 -0.28
C CYS A 65 -7.12 -19.13 -0.82
N ALA A 66 -7.84 -19.82 0.06
CA ALA A 66 -9.09 -20.52 -0.29
C ALA A 66 -10.33 -19.60 -0.39
N LEU A 67 -10.21 -18.34 0.07
CA LEU A 67 -11.31 -17.36 0.01
C LEU A 67 -11.66 -17.03 -1.44
N GLN A 68 -12.96 -16.73 -1.69
CA GLN A 68 -13.45 -16.40 -3.03
C GLN A 68 -13.67 -14.90 -3.25
N SER A 69 -13.95 -14.15 -2.17
CA SER A 69 -14.22 -12.72 -2.25
C SER A 69 -12.89 -11.96 -2.40
N PRO A 70 -12.70 -11.18 -3.47
CA PRO A 70 -11.46 -10.40 -3.69
C PRO A 70 -11.15 -9.44 -2.53
N VAL A 71 -12.16 -8.79 -1.97
CA VAL A 71 -12.00 -7.92 -0.78
C VAL A 71 -11.46 -8.71 0.41
N ARG A 72 -12.01 -9.91 0.66
CA ARG A 72 -11.55 -10.77 1.77
C ARG A 72 -10.15 -11.31 1.53
N ILE A 73 -9.80 -11.65 0.28
CA ILE A 73 -8.46 -12.11 -0.11
C ILE A 73 -7.44 -11.01 0.15
N LEU A 74 -7.68 -9.80 -0.37
CA LEU A 74 -6.75 -8.67 -0.17
C LEU A 74 -6.63 -8.29 1.30
N ARG A 75 -7.73 -8.26 2.05
CA ARG A 75 -7.71 -8.00 3.50
C ARG A 75 -6.88 -9.03 4.25
N HIS A 76 -7.07 -10.31 3.94
CA HIS A 76 -6.31 -11.41 4.53
C HIS A 76 -4.82 -11.26 4.25
N ALA A 77 -4.45 -11.05 2.99
CA ALA A 77 -3.06 -10.91 2.57
C ALA A 77 -2.36 -9.71 3.25
N ILE A 78 -3.04 -8.55 3.33
CA ILE A 78 -2.50 -7.36 4.02
C ILE A 78 -2.35 -7.64 5.53
N SER A 79 -3.32 -8.29 6.16
CA SER A 79 -3.25 -8.66 7.58
C SER A 79 -2.07 -9.62 7.85
N ARG A 80 -1.83 -10.60 6.97
CA ARG A 80 -0.69 -11.52 7.08
C ARG A 80 0.65 -10.80 6.92
N ALA A 81 0.74 -9.88 5.95
CA ALA A 81 1.91 -9.03 5.78
C ALA A 81 2.18 -8.18 7.03
N ASN A 82 1.13 -7.58 7.62
CA ASN A 82 1.23 -6.83 8.88
C ASN A 82 1.82 -7.67 10.01
N THR A 83 1.27 -8.85 10.25
CA THR A 83 1.78 -9.78 11.26
C THR A 83 3.24 -10.15 10.99
N ARG A 84 3.57 -10.44 9.72
CA ARG A 84 4.93 -10.83 9.33
C ARG A 84 5.96 -9.75 9.59
N LEU A 85 5.67 -8.49 9.23
CA LEU A 85 6.58 -7.37 9.49
C LEU A 85 6.81 -7.18 10.99
N ARG A 86 5.77 -7.26 11.80
CA ARG A 86 5.86 -7.11 13.25
C ARG A 86 6.66 -8.24 13.90
N GLU A 87 6.47 -9.49 13.48
CA GLU A 87 7.26 -10.63 13.95
C GLU A 87 8.75 -10.47 13.63
N LEU A 88 9.09 -9.90 12.48
CA LEU A 88 10.46 -9.64 12.09
C LEU A 88 11.06 -8.48 12.89
N ALA A 89 10.32 -7.39 13.06
CA ALA A 89 10.74 -6.24 13.85
C ALA A 89 10.95 -6.58 15.33
N ALA A 90 10.17 -7.52 15.87
CA ALA A 90 10.33 -8.00 17.24
C ALA A 90 11.60 -8.85 17.46
N LYS A 91 12.16 -9.43 16.39
CA LYS A 91 13.35 -10.30 16.45
C LYS A 91 14.66 -9.58 16.17
N ASP A 92 14.60 -8.42 15.51
CA ASP A 92 15.78 -7.66 15.10
C ASP A 92 15.59 -6.16 15.39
N VAL A 93 16.42 -5.65 16.31
CA VAL A 93 16.39 -4.23 16.70
C VAL A 93 16.64 -3.27 15.53
N HIS A 94 17.36 -3.71 14.49
CA HIS A 94 17.62 -2.91 13.30
C HIS A 94 16.37 -2.73 12.41
N LEU A 95 15.37 -3.58 12.62
CA LEU A 95 14.06 -3.53 11.94
C LEU A 95 12.99 -2.85 12.79
N PHE A 96 13.33 -2.36 13.97
CA PHE A 96 12.37 -1.69 14.85
C PHE A 96 11.73 -0.48 14.16
N GLY A 97 10.40 -0.43 14.21
CA GLY A 97 9.62 0.65 13.59
C GLY A 97 9.57 0.60 12.05
N MET A 98 9.98 -0.53 11.42
CA MET A 98 9.75 -0.70 9.99
C MET A 98 8.26 -0.85 9.67
N GLY A 99 7.88 -0.34 8.52
CA GLY A 99 6.53 -0.47 7.99
C GLY A 99 6.50 -0.13 6.51
N THR A 100 5.33 -0.20 5.92
CA THR A 100 5.15 0.18 4.52
C THR A 100 3.72 0.62 4.25
N THR A 101 3.56 1.50 3.26
CA THR A 101 2.26 1.72 2.63
C THR A 101 1.91 0.51 1.76
N VAL A 102 0.66 0.35 1.42
CA VAL A 102 0.19 -0.61 0.42
C VAL A 102 -0.98 -0.03 -0.35
N VAL A 103 -0.85 0.01 -1.67
CA VAL A 103 -2.00 0.10 -2.59
C VAL A 103 -2.02 -1.18 -3.39
N ALA A 104 -3.06 -2.00 -3.20
CA ALA A 104 -3.27 -3.22 -3.94
C ALA A 104 -4.56 -3.16 -4.73
N SER A 105 -4.55 -3.64 -5.97
CA SER A 105 -5.75 -3.63 -6.82
C SER A 105 -5.89 -4.90 -7.64
N THR A 106 -7.14 -5.23 -7.98
CA THR A 106 -7.50 -6.31 -8.90
C THR A 106 -8.70 -5.89 -9.76
N VAL A 107 -8.67 -6.26 -11.03
CA VAL A 107 -9.77 -6.03 -11.97
C VAL A 107 -10.59 -7.31 -12.09
N VAL A 108 -11.84 -7.24 -11.66
CA VAL A 108 -12.80 -8.38 -11.70
C VAL A 108 -13.98 -7.98 -12.57
N GLY A 109 -14.06 -8.54 -13.77
CA GLY A 109 -15.08 -8.15 -14.74
C GLY A 109 -14.93 -6.69 -15.17
N ARG A 110 -15.85 -5.83 -14.72
CA ARG A 110 -15.87 -4.37 -15.01
C ARG A 110 -15.53 -3.53 -13.77
N HIS A 111 -15.18 -4.15 -12.67
CA HIS A 111 -14.89 -3.51 -11.40
C HIS A 111 -13.39 -3.48 -11.16
N LEU A 112 -12.88 -2.34 -10.72
CA LEU A 112 -11.55 -2.20 -10.14
C LEU A 112 -11.69 -2.13 -8.63
N LEU A 113 -11.30 -3.20 -7.95
CA LEU A 113 -11.25 -3.24 -6.48
C LEU A 113 -9.87 -2.78 -6.02
N VAL A 114 -9.86 -1.85 -5.06
CA VAL A 114 -8.64 -1.24 -4.53
C VAL A 114 -8.64 -1.38 -3.02
N ALA A 115 -7.51 -1.83 -2.48
CA ALA A 115 -7.20 -1.82 -1.04
C ALA A 115 -6.10 -0.80 -0.78
N ASN A 116 -6.27 0.06 0.22
CA ASN A 116 -5.32 1.11 0.57
C ASN A 116 -4.95 1.12 2.05
N VAL A 117 -3.65 1.20 2.33
CA VAL A 117 -3.07 1.52 3.64
C VAL A 117 -1.92 2.50 3.41
N GLY A 118 -1.97 3.67 4.02
CA GLY A 118 -0.95 4.71 3.87
C GLY A 118 -1.36 5.84 2.92
N ASP A 119 -0.39 6.57 2.42
CA ASP A 119 -0.54 7.76 1.58
C ASP A 119 -0.11 7.56 0.12
N SER A 120 0.19 6.33 -0.28
CA SER A 120 0.35 5.97 -1.69
C SER A 120 -0.99 6.06 -2.41
N ARG A 121 -1.00 6.51 -3.67
CA ARG A 121 -2.23 6.90 -4.35
C ARG A 121 -2.51 6.09 -5.60
N LEU A 122 -3.78 5.84 -5.84
CA LEU A 122 -4.30 5.31 -7.09
C LEU A 122 -5.19 6.33 -7.79
N TYR A 123 -4.94 6.55 -9.08
CA TYR A 123 -5.72 7.44 -9.94
C TYR A 123 -6.34 6.69 -11.10
N ILE A 124 -7.55 7.10 -11.49
CA ILE A 124 -8.14 6.73 -12.76
C ILE A 124 -8.08 7.94 -13.70
N ILE A 125 -7.62 7.68 -14.91
CA ILE A 125 -7.53 8.69 -15.98
C ILE A 125 -8.48 8.28 -17.10
N SER A 126 -9.45 9.16 -17.37
CA SER A 126 -10.36 9.09 -18.51
C SER A 126 -10.45 10.49 -19.13
N ASP A 127 -11.62 11.08 -19.27
CA ASP A 127 -11.79 12.49 -19.65
C ASP A 127 -11.22 13.44 -18.58
N ARG A 128 -11.09 12.96 -17.37
CA ARG A 128 -10.51 13.66 -16.22
C ARG A 128 -9.71 12.71 -15.35
N ILE A 129 -8.78 13.28 -14.58
CA ILE A 129 -8.02 12.55 -13.56
C ILE A 129 -8.83 12.54 -12.26
N ARG A 130 -9.00 11.37 -11.66
CA ARG A 130 -9.68 11.19 -10.37
C ARG A 130 -8.83 10.32 -9.45
N GLN A 131 -8.47 10.84 -8.29
CA GLN A 131 -7.88 10.05 -7.21
C GLN A 131 -8.96 9.16 -6.60
N ILE A 132 -8.65 7.89 -6.41
CA ILE A 132 -9.55 6.88 -5.82
C ILE A 132 -9.24 6.67 -4.36
N THR A 133 -7.96 6.49 -4.03
CA THR A 133 -7.50 6.33 -2.65
C THR A 133 -7.62 7.63 -1.86
N LYS A 134 -7.72 7.52 -0.54
CA LYS A 134 -7.61 8.64 0.40
C LYS A 134 -6.36 8.45 1.21
N ASP A 135 -5.57 9.50 1.34
CA ASP A 135 -4.31 9.41 2.08
C ASP A 135 -4.58 9.22 3.57
N HIS A 136 -3.90 8.26 4.16
CA HIS A 136 -3.84 8.12 5.61
C HIS A 136 -2.68 8.96 6.13
N SER A 137 -2.87 10.28 6.14
CA SER A 137 -1.89 11.26 6.59
C SER A 137 -2.52 12.27 7.56
N LEU A 138 -1.70 12.84 8.43
CA LEU A 138 -2.14 13.83 9.39
C LEU A 138 -2.77 15.05 8.69
N VAL A 139 -2.17 15.51 7.61
CA VAL A 139 -2.68 16.68 6.88
C VAL A 139 -4.01 16.40 6.18
N GLU A 140 -4.24 15.18 5.68
CA GLU A 140 -5.53 14.79 5.10
C GLU A 140 -6.63 14.75 6.16
N GLU A 141 -6.31 14.31 7.38
CA GLU A 141 -7.23 14.36 8.51
C GLU A 141 -7.58 15.80 8.90
N MET A 142 -6.59 16.71 8.91
CA MET A 142 -6.81 18.13 9.17
C MET A 142 -7.70 18.78 8.09
N VAL A 143 -7.51 18.45 6.83
CA VAL A 143 -8.37 18.93 5.72
C VAL A 143 -9.80 18.42 5.91
N ARG A 144 -9.97 17.14 6.20
CA ARG A 144 -11.29 16.53 6.40
C ARG A 144 -12.05 17.14 7.59
N MET A 145 -11.33 17.52 8.64
CA MET A 145 -11.92 18.21 9.82
C MET A 145 -12.17 19.71 9.56
N GLY A 146 -11.79 20.23 8.39
CA GLY A 146 -11.94 21.64 8.06
C GLY A 146 -10.93 22.56 8.75
N GLY A 147 -9.87 22.00 9.34
CA GLY A 147 -8.83 22.76 10.04
C GLY A 147 -7.89 23.50 9.09
N ILE A 148 -7.62 22.92 7.90
CA ILE A 148 -6.82 23.53 6.84
C ILE A 148 -7.43 23.21 5.48
N ASP A 149 -7.07 23.98 4.43
CA ASP A 149 -7.43 23.67 3.06
C ASP A 149 -6.35 22.78 2.38
N GLU A 150 -6.70 22.15 1.24
CA GLU A 150 -5.78 21.30 0.49
C GLU A 150 -4.50 22.01 0.05
N LYS A 151 -4.57 23.32 -0.24
CA LYS A 151 -3.40 24.11 -0.64
C LYS A 151 -2.43 24.27 0.50
N THR A 152 -2.93 24.54 1.70
CA THR A 152 -2.13 24.62 2.94
C THR A 152 -1.54 23.26 3.29
N ALA A 153 -2.31 22.17 3.16
CA ALA A 153 -1.85 20.80 3.42
C ALA A 153 -0.59 20.43 2.60
N ARG A 154 -0.53 20.81 1.33
CA ARG A 154 0.62 20.54 0.43
C ARG A 154 1.94 21.13 0.91
N HIS A 155 1.90 22.21 1.69
CA HIS A 155 3.07 22.93 2.18
C HIS A 155 3.26 22.79 3.69
N HIS A 156 2.38 22.03 4.37
CA HIS A 156 2.44 21.84 5.82
C HIS A 156 3.73 21.14 6.26
N ALA A 157 4.27 21.53 7.42
CA ALA A 157 5.49 20.92 7.96
C ALA A 157 5.36 19.42 8.20
N GLU A 158 4.18 18.97 8.60
CA GLU A 158 3.85 17.57 8.94
C GLU A 158 3.19 16.80 7.78
N LYS A 159 3.31 17.27 6.54
CA LYS A 159 2.70 16.63 5.36
C LYS A 159 3.18 15.19 5.10
N ASN A 160 4.32 14.81 5.66
CA ASN A 160 4.91 13.48 5.49
C ASN A 160 4.57 12.53 6.67
N ILE A 161 3.73 12.96 7.62
CA ILE A 161 3.31 12.11 8.72
C ILE A 161 2.12 11.26 8.26
N ILE A 162 2.36 9.95 8.12
CA ILE A 162 1.30 8.99 7.83
C ILE A 162 0.66 8.48 9.13
N THR A 163 -0.62 8.21 9.09
CA THR A 163 -1.42 7.79 10.26
C THR A 163 -1.75 6.30 10.25
N ARG A 164 -1.47 5.59 9.13
CA ARG A 164 -1.64 4.14 9.02
C ARG A 164 -0.56 3.54 8.12
N ALA A 165 0.01 2.41 8.57
CA ALA A 165 0.96 1.64 7.78
C ALA A 165 0.86 0.15 8.11
N VAL A 166 1.24 -0.69 7.17
CA VAL A 166 1.41 -2.13 7.38
C VAL A 166 2.68 -2.35 8.18
N GLY A 167 2.58 -3.07 9.30
CA GLY A 167 3.69 -3.32 10.23
C GLY A 167 3.75 -2.38 11.44
N ALA A 168 2.95 -1.30 11.45
CA ALA A 168 2.99 -0.29 12.53
C ALA A 168 2.24 -0.73 13.79
N ASP A 169 1.02 -1.24 13.63
CA ASP A 169 0.10 -1.58 14.74
C ASP A 169 -0.28 -3.07 14.75
N ASP A 170 -0.88 -3.53 15.86
CA ASP A 170 -1.36 -4.91 16.01
C ASP A 170 -2.36 -5.30 14.91
N GLU A 171 -3.29 -4.41 14.62
CA GLU A 171 -4.28 -4.55 13.57
C GLU A 171 -4.12 -3.46 12.52
N VAL A 172 -4.19 -3.84 11.25
CA VAL A 172 -4.14 -2.91 10.14
C VAL A 172 -5.54 -2.62 9.60
N ASN A 173 -5.94 -1.34 9.65
CA ASN A 173 -7.19 -0.88 9.05
C ASN A 173 -7.00 -0.57 7.56
N VAL A 174 -7.70 -1.33 6.71
CA VAL A 174 -7.61 -1.25 5.25
C VAL A 174 -8.84 -0.58 4.69
N ASP A 175 -8.67 0.48 3.92
CA ASP A 175 -9.76 1.09 3.15
C ASP A 175 -9.92 0.36 1.81
N PHE A 176 -11.20 0.12 1.42
CA PHE A 176 -11.54 -0.52 0.16
C PHE A 176 -12.40 0.39 -0.70
N PHE A 177 -12.09 0.38 -1.99
CA PHE A 177 -12.84 1.13 -3.01
C PHE A 177 -13.24 0.18 -4.15
N ASP A 178 -14.44 0.35 -4.66
CA ASP A 178 -14.98 -0.34 -5.85
C ASP A 178 -15.32 0.72 -6.91
N VAL A 179 -14.74 0.58 -8.09
CA VAL A 179 -14.82 1.58 -9.18
C VAL A 179 -15.22 0.91 -10.49
#